data_4b4d3ec880508c21dfc471611c90ccd0
#
_entry.id   4b4d3ec880508c21dfc471611c90ccd0
#
_cell.length_a   1.000
_cell.length_b   1.000
_cell.length_c   1.000
_cell.angle_alpha   90.00
_cell.angle_beta   90.00
_cell.angle_gamma   90.00
#
_symmetry.space_group_name_H-M   'P 1'
#
loop_
_entity.id
_entity.type
_entity.pdbx_description
1 polymer ?
#
loop_
_entity_poly.entity_id
_entity_poly.type
_entity_poly.pdbx_seq_one_letter_code
_entity_poly.pdbx_strand_id
1 'polypeptide(L)'
;YGLARWDAATQNVCCTCDCFCTPEVSYVPQALAFGQSSHTAAVKSYLRWGLPHFEDYASMMVFDALIYNTDRHLTNFGVLRNSRTGELLDMAPVFDNGRSLFFNLAFDQVDSFPNEAQFVLPSWPQVTFDEQAARLIGPRQKEQLTALGDFSFANCEQHPFPEIFLEKLAGHVRRRAEEL
;
A
#
# COMPACT_ATOMS: atom_id res chain seq x y z
N TYR A 1 0.58 7.46 8.91
CA TYR A 1 2.02 7.33 9.17
C TYR A 1 2.61 8.70 9.46
N GLY A 2 3.52 8.78 10.46
CA GLY A 2 4.37 9.95 10.68
C GLY A 2 5.56 9.96 9.72
N LEU A 3 6.27 11.09 9.69
CA LEU A 3 7.52 11.19 8.95
C LEU A 3 8.56 10.19 9.52
N ALA A 4 9.41 9.68 8.64
CA ALA A 4 10.55 8.87 9.05
C ALA A 4 11.47 9.67 9.98
N ARG A 5 11.91 9.04 11.05
CA ARG A 5 12.82 9.62 12.04
C ARG A 5 14.01 8.71 12.26
N TRP A 6 15.15 9.32 12.50
CA TRP A 6 16.33 8.57 12.93
C TRP A 6 16.20 8.22 14.42
N ASP A 7 16.31 6.93 14.75
CA ASP A 7 16.41 6.47 16.13
C ASP A 7 17.88 6.20 16.47
N ALA A 8 18.44 7.07 17.32
CA ALA A 8 19.84 6.99 17.74
C ALA A 8 20.14 5.74 18.58
N ALA A 9 19.15 5.17 19.25
CA ALA A 9 19.35 3.99 20.10
C ALA A 9 19.50 2.70 19.26
N THR A 10 18.73 2.58 18.18
CA THR A 10 18.77 1.44 17.27
C THR A 10 19.64 1.68 16.04
N GLN A 11 20.08 2.93 15.82
CA GLN A 11 20.82 3.38 14.63
C GLN A 11 20.07 3.04 13.32
N ASN A 12 18.76 3.18 13.33
CA ASN A 12 17.90 2.91 12.19
C ASN A 12 16.93 4.05 11.92
N VAL A 13 16.47 4.12 10.67
CA VAL A 13 15.32 4.97 10.32
C VAL A 13 14.04 4.24 10.74
N CYS A 14 13.23 4.90 11.56
CA CYS A 14 11.96 4.39 12.05
C CYS A 14 10.82 5.28 11.56
N CYS A 15 9.70 4.69 11.20
CA CYS A 15 8.46 5.42 11.07
C CYS A 15 7.53 5.09 12.25
N THR A 16 6.69 6.04 12.62
CA THR A 16 5.68 5.85 13.65
C THR A 16 4.30 6.05 13.08
N CYS A 17 3.33 5.33 13.60
CA CYS A 17 1.92 5.55 13.32
C CYS A 17 1.13 5.40 14.63
N ASP A 18 -0.05 5.98 14.67
CA ASP A 18 -0.98 5.73 15.76
C ASP A 18 -1.42 4.27 15.75
N CYS A 19 -1.57 3.70 16.95
CA CYS A 19 -2.14 2.36 17.06
C CYS A 19 -3.65 2.43 16.75
N PHE A 20 -4.08 1.73 15.74
CA PHE A 20 -5.49 1.66 15.35
C PHE A 20 -6.28 0.57 16.11
N CYS A 21 -5.63 -0.17 17.00
CA CYS A 21 -6.27 -1.12 17.89
C CYS A 21 -6.46 -0.51 19.29
N THR A 22 -7.57 -0.85 19.93
CA THR A 22 -7.89 -0.49 21.33
C THR A 22 -8.42 -1.72 22.06
N PRO A 23 -8.67 -1.68 23.38
CA PRO A 23 -9.35 -2.79 24.06
C PRO A 23 -10.72 -3.15 23.46
N GLU A 24 -11.40 -2.19 22.84
CA GLU A 24 -12.71 -2.35 22.22
C GLU A 24 -12.64 -2.71 20.74
N VAL A 25 -11.51 -2.41 20.07
CA VAL A 25 -11.33 -2.58 18.62
C VAL A 25 -10.09 -3.43 18.33
N SER A 26 -10.30 -4.60 17.76
CA SER A 26 -9.24 -5.52 17.37
C SER A 26 -9.03 -5.55 15.86
N TYR A 27 -7.79 -5.69 15.43
CA TYR A 27 -7.44 -6.02 14.05
C TYR A 27 -7.64 -7.51 13.78
N VAL A 28 -8.26 -7.84 12.66
CA VAL A 28 -8.40 -9.20 12.18
C VAL A 28 -7.85 -9.28 10.75
N PRO A 29 -6.77 -10.05 10.53
CA PRO A 29 -6.24 -10.26 9.18
C PRO A 29 -7.30 -10.79 8.22
N GLN A 30 -7.20 -10.40 6.93
CA GLN A 30 -8.10 -10.85 5.87
C GLN A 30 -8.27 -12.37 5.84
N ALA A 31 -7.17 -13.11 5.99
CA ALA A 31 -7.18 -14.57 6.00
C ALA A 31 -8.12 -15.16 7.07
N LEU A 32 -8.26 -14.48 8.21
CA LEU A 32 -9.10 -14.92 9.33
C LEU A 32 -10.49 -14.29 9.32
N ALA A 33 -10.60 -13.03 8.88
CA ALA A 33 -11.86 -12.27 8.95
C ALA A 33 -12.98 -12.91 8.11
N PHE A 34 -12.65 -13.41 6.95
CA PHE A 34 -13.60 -13.98 5.99
C PHE A 34 -13.29 -15.44 5.65
N GLY A 35 -12.33 -16.08 6.32
CA GLY A 35 -11.95 -17.47 6.08
C GLY A 35 -11.45 -17.74 4.65
N GLN A 36 -10.84 -16.73 4.02
CA GLN A 36 -10.48 -16.75 2.59
C GLN A 36 -8.98 -16.87 2.40
N SER A 37 -8.59 -17.64 1.39
CA SER A 37 -7.20 -17.97 1.08
C SER A 37 -6.67 -17.33 -0.20
N SER A 38 -7.40 -16.37 -0.81
CA SER A 38 -6.98 -15.73 -2.06
C SER A 38 -7.51 -14.30 -2.20
N HIS A 39 -6.80 -13.47 -2.97
CA HIS A 39 -7.24 -12.10 -3.31
C HIS A 39 -8.57 -12.09 -4.09
N THR A 40 -8.79 -13.04 -4.99
CA THR A 40 -10.08 -13.17 -5.69
C THR A 40 -11.24 -13.41 -4.73
N ALA A 41 -11.02 -14.18 -3.67
CA ALA A 41 -12.02 -14.38 -2.64
C ALA A 41 -12.19 -13.14 -1.75
N ALA A 42 -11.11 -12.39 -1.49
CA ALA A 42 -11.16 -11.12 -0.78
C ALA A 42 -12.06 -10.10 -1.50
N VAL A 43 -11.89 -9.92 -2.82
CA VAL A 43 -12.78 -9.08 -3.66
C VAL A 43 -14.25 -9.39 -3.40
N LYS A 44 -14.63 -10.67 -3.43
CA LYS A 44 -16.02 -11.10 -3.21
C LYS A 44 -16.50 -10.79 -1.78
N SER A 45 -15.62 -10.89 -0.80
CA SER A 45 -15.95 -10.63 0.60
C SER A 45 -16.22 -9.16 0.84
N TYR A 46 -15.36 -8.27 0.32
CA TYR A 46 -15.55 -6.82 0.44
C TYR A 46 -16.78 -6.34 -0.33
N LEU A 47 -17.02 -6.85 -1.53
CA LEU A 47 -18.26 -6.56 -2.28
C LEU A 47 -19.53 -6.95 -1.51
N ARG A 48 -19.53 -8.10 -0.82
CA ARG A 48 -20.66 -8.54 0.01
C ARG A 48 -20.81 -7.71 1.27
N TRP A 49 -19.73 -7.23 1.83
CA TRP A 49 -19.76 -6.39 3.03
C TRP A 49 -20.32 -4.99 2.72
N GLY A 50 -20.08 -4.47 1.53
CA GLY A 50 -20.67 -3.23 1.04
C GLY A 50 -19.73 -2.43 0.15
N LEU A 51 -20.32 -1.59 -0.69
CA LEU A 51 -19.58 -0.80 -1.68
C LEU A 51 -18.48 0.08 -1.06
N PRO A 52 -18.69 0.81 0.07
CA PRO A 52 -17.63 1.62 0.66
C PRO A 52 -16.39 0.81 1.03
N HIS A 53 -16.57 -0.34 1.66
CA HIS A 53 -15.46 -1.22 2.05
C HIS A 53 -14.75 -1.84 0.85
N PHE A 54 -15.51 -2.15 -0.22
CA PHE A 54 -14.92 -2.59 -1.48
C PHE A 54 -14.08 -1.49 -2.13
N GLU A 55 -14.53 -0.24 -2.12
CA GLU A 55 -13.77 0.90 -2.64
C GLU A 55 -12.48 1.15 -1.85
N ASP A 56 -12.49 0.97 -0.53
CA ASP A 56 -11.28 1.07 0.30
C ASP A 56 -10.30 -0.06 -0.01
N TYR A 57 -10.78 -1.29 -0.16
CA TYR A 57 -9.97 -2.42 -0.61
C TYR A 57 -9.39 -2.17 -2.02
N ALA A 58 -10.19 -1.69 -2.95
CA ALA A 58 -9.76 -1.36 -4.31
C ALA A 58 -8.69 -0.26 -4.31
N SER A 59 -8.87 0.80 -3.50
CA SER A 59 -7.89 1.87 -3.35
C SER A 59 -6.56 1.35 -2.80
N MET A 60 -6.57 0.45 -1.81
CA MET A 60 -5.35 -0.18 -1.30
C MET A 60 -4.63 -0.99 -2.40
N MET A 61 -5.35 -1.80 -3.17
CA MET A 61 -4.76 -2.64 -4.20
C MET A 61 -4.25 -1.83 -5.41
N VAL A 62 -4.91 -0.72 -5.75
CA VAL A 62 -4.43 0.24 -6.76
C VAL A 62 -3.22 1.00 -6.25
N PHE A 63 -3.21 1.39 -4.98
CA PHE A 63 -2.02 1.95 -4.33
C PHE A 63 -0.83 1.00 -4.37
N ASP A 64 -1.03 -0.29 -4.09
CA ASP A 64 0.03 -1.30 -4.21
C ASP A 64 0.54 -1.42 -5.65
N ALA A 65 -0.31 -1.29 -6.65
CA ALA A 65 0.09 -1.28 -8.06
C ALA A 65 0.85 0.00 -8.45
N LEU A 66 0.51 1.13 -7.85
CA LEU A 66 1.20 2.41 -8.03
C LEU A 66 2.65 2.36 -7.51
N ILE A 67 2.84 1.79 -6.30
CA ILE A 67 4.13 1.76 -5.61
C ILE A 67 4.89 0.43 -5.79
N TYR A 68 4.37 -0.50 -6.58
CA TYR A 68 4.93 -1.85 -6.78
C TYR A 68 5.16 -2.60 -5.45
N ASN A 69 4.17 -2.61 -4.58
CA ASN A 69 4.23 -3.36 -3.31
C ASN A 69 4.14 -4.86 -3.54
N THR A 70 5.23 -5.56 -3.40
CA THR A 70 5.33 -7.01 -3.65
C THR A 70 4.88 -7.87 -2.47
N ASP A 71 4.48 -7.26 -1.35
CA ASP A 71 4.25 -7.99 -0.08
C ASP A 71 2.84 -7.81 0.52
N ARG A 72 1.84 -7.43 -0.28
CA ARG A 72 0.45 -7.34 0.18
C ARG A 72 -0.20 -8.72 0.28
N HIS A 73 0.34 -9.59 1.10
CA HIS A 73 -0.27 -10.90 1.41
C HIS A 73 -1.46 -10.75 2.36
N LEU A 74 -2.29 -11.81 2.48
CA LEU A 74 -3.57 -11.77 3.18
C LEU A 74 -3.51 -11.53 4.71
N THR A 75 -2.34 -11.34 5.27
CA THR A 75 -2.15 -10.93 6.67
C THR A 75 -1.64 -9.49 6.81
N ASN A 76 -1.27 -8.82 5.69
CA ASN A 76 -0.85 -7.41 5.66
C ASN A 76 -2.00 -6.44 5.36
N PHE A 77 -3.23 -6.92 5.38
CA PHE A 77 -4.45 -6.14 5.40
C PHE A 77 -5.59 -6.93 6.05
N GLY A 78 -6.64 -6.26 6.42
CA GLY A 78 -7.76 -6.89 7.09
C GLY A 78 -8.79 -5.87 7.56
N VAL A 79 -9.49 -6.21 8.62
CA VAL A 79 -10.63 -5.43 9.12
C VAL A 79 -10.47 -5.10 10.59
N LEU A 80 -11.13 -4.04 11.01
CA LEU A 80 -11.35 -3.70 12.40
C LEU A 80 -12.65 -4.36 12.88
N ARG A 81 -12.61 -4.93 14.07
CA ARG A 81 -13.72 -5.66 14.66
C ARG A 81 -13.94 -5.21 16.10
N ASN A 82 -15.20 -5.06 16.49
CA ASN A 82 -15.57 -4.87 17.90
C ASN A 82 -15.18 -6.11 18.70
N SER A 83 -14.32 -5.93 19.71
CA SER A 83 -13.76 -7.03 20.51
C SER A 83 -14.80 -7.77 21.34
N ARG A 84 -15.93 -7.12 21.68
CA ARG A 84 -17.00 -7.72 22.50
C ARG A 84 -18.08 -8.41 21.66
N THR A 85 -18.52 -7.74 20.59
CA THR A 85 -19.65 -8.22 19.77
C THR A 85 -19.21 -9.10 18.61
N GLY A 86 -17.96 -9.00 18.19
CA GLY A 86 -17.46 -9.65 16.98
C GLY A 86 -17.87 -8.96 15.69
N GLU A 87 -18.59 -7.84 15.75
CA GLU A 87 -19.06 -7.06 14.61
C GLU A 87 -17.89 -6.47 13.84
N LEU A 88 -17.91 -6.58 12.51
CA LEU A 88 -16.95 -5.92 11.63
C LEU A 88 -17.31 -4.44 11.53
N LEU A 89 -16.33 -3.58 11.79
CA LEU A 89 -16.52 -2.14 11.87
C LEU A 89 -16.10 -1.44 10.59
N ASP A 90 -14.87 -1.70 10.15
CA ASP A 90 -14.29 -1.04 8.99
C ASP A 90 -13.08 -1.82 8.44
N MET A 91 -12.59 -1.42 7.27
CA MET A 91 -11.29 -1.86 6.81
C MET A 91 -10.20 -1.28 7.70
N ALA A 92 -9.18 -2.07 8.05
CA ALA A 92 -8.04 -1.57 8.79
C ALA A 92 -7.23 -0.57 7.93
N PRO A 93 -6.61 0.46 8.54
CA PRO A 93 -5.70 1.34 7.82
C PRO A 93 -4.63 0.56 7.08
N VAL A 94 -4.17 1.07 5.94
CA VAL A 94 -3.10 0.45 5.14
C VAL A 94 -1.79 0.53 5.91
N PHE A 95 -1.10 -0.59 6.05
CA PHE A 95 0.19 -0.70 6.74
C PHE A 95 1.12 -1.66 5.98
N ASP A 96 2.35 -1.77 6.42
CA ASP A 96 3.37 -2.69 5.89
C ASP A 96 3.62 -2.51 4.38
N ASN A 97 4.07 -1.31 4.01
CA ASN A 97 4.44 -0.96 2.63
C ASN A 97 5.96 -1.00 2.41
N GLY A 98 6.71 -1.67 3.30
CA GLY A 98 8.18 -1.65 3.28
C GLY A 98 8.82 -2.32 2.05
N ARG A 99 8.09 -3.15 1.32
CA ARG A 99 8.58 -3.82 0.11
C ARG A 99 8.02 -3.19 -1.17
N SER A 100 8.13 -1.86 -1.22
CA SER A 100 7.61 -1.02 -2.30
C SER A 100 8.71 -0.18 -2.94
N LEU A 101 8.42 0.42 -4.09
CA LEU A 101 9.28 1.38 -4.78
C LEU A 101 10.70 0.84 -4.98
N PHE A 102 10.82 -0.46 -5.29
CA PHE A 102 12.10 -1.14 -5.55
C PHE A 102 13.07 -1.03 -4.37
N PHE A 103 12.57 -1.25 -3.16
CA PHE A 103 13.24 -1.14 -1.86
C PHE A 103 14.64 -1.79 -1.78
N ASN A 104 14.96 -2.72 -2.69
CA ASN A 104 16.21 -3.46 -2.77
C ASN A 104 17.23 -2.84 -3.75
N LEU A 105 16.87 -1.76 -4.44
CA LEU A 105 17.78 -1.07 -5.36
C LEU A 105 18.57 0.03 -4.63
N ALA A 106 19.85 0.19 -5.00
CA ALA A 106 20.69 1.27 -4.49
C ALA A 106 20.28 2.63 -5.11
N PHE A 107 20.66 3.74 -4.47
CA PHE A 107 20.27 5.09 -4.90
C PHE A 107 20.74 5.46 -6.29
N ASP A 108 21.90 4.95 -6.71
CA ASP A 108 22.48 5.15 -8.05
C ASP A 108 21.79 4.30 -9.13
N GLN A 109 20.95 3.35 -8.73
CA GLN A 109 20.18 2.48 -9.64
C GLN A 109 18.75 3.00 -9.90
N VAL A 110 18.38 4.18 -9.42
CA VAL A 110 17.01 4.71 -9.57
C VAL A 110 16.57 4.83 -11.04
N ASP A 111 17.49 5.02 -11.96
CA ASP A 111 17.20 5.09 -13.40
C ASP A 111 16.83 3.72 -14.01
N SER A 112 17.11 2.62 -13.32
CA SER A 112 16.72 1.28 -13.75
C SER A 112 15.29 0.89 -13.38
N PHE A 113 14.60 1.65 -12.51
CA PHE A 113 13.25 1.32 -12.01
C PHE A 113 12.25 0.95 -13.11
N PRO A 114 12.14 1.70 -14.23
CA PRO A 114 11.19 1.33 -15.28
C PRO A 114 11.50 -0.05 -15.92
N ASN A 115 12.77 -0.44 -15.98
CA ASN A 115 13.16 -1.74 -16.50
C ASN A 115 12.92 -2.87 -15.51
N GLU A 116 13.14 -2.60 -14.23
CA GLU A 116 12.92 -3.57 -13.15
C GLU A 116 11.43 -3.82 -12.89
N ALA A 117 10.58 -2.81 -13.10
CA ALA A 117 9.13 -2.88 -12.88
C ALA A 117 8.45 -4.05 -13.60
N GLN A 118 8.94 -4.40 -14.79
CA GLN A 118 8.40 -5.50 -15.58
C GLN A 118 8.64 -6.90 -14.98
N PHE A 119 9.60 -7.03 -14.05
CA PHE A 119 9.97 -8.30 -13.41
C PHE A 119 9.37 -8.47 -12.02
N VAL A 120 8.74 -7.43 -11.46
CA VAL A 120 8.11 -7.51 -10.14
C VAL A 120 6.62 -7.85 -10.27
N LEU A 121 6.16 -8.71 -9.38
CA LEU A 121 4.79 -9.19 -9.36
C LEU A 121 4.14 -8.90 -8.00
N PRO A 122 2.83 -8.63 -7.98
CA PRO A 122 2.09 -8.47 -6.74
C PRO A 122 1.95 -9.81 -5.99
N SER A 123 1.56 -9.74 -4.74
CA SER A 123 1.20 -10.91 -3.94
C SER A 123 -0.07 -11.62 -4.44
N TRP A 124 -0.83 -11.02 -5.35
CA TRP A 124 -1.96 -11.66 -6.03
C TRP A 124 -1.44 -12.59 -7.11
N PRO A 125 -1.54 -13.93 -6.93
CA PRO A 125 -0.97 -14.87 -7.88
C PRO A 125 -1.56 -14.75 -9.28
N GLN A 126 -0.69 -14.94 -10.29
CA GLN A 126 -1.08 -14.99 -11.71
C GLN A 126 -1.65 -13.67 -12.28
N VAL A 127 -1.35 -12.54 -11.66
CA VAL A 127 -1.66 -11.22 -12.22
C VAL A 127 -0.41 -10.34 -12.17
N THR A 128 -0.35 -9.38 -13.08
CA THR A 128 0.61 -8.27 -13.02
C THR A 128 0.02 -7.12 -12.19
N PHE A 129 0.83 -6.11 -11.85
CA PHE A 129 0.33 -4.91 -11.19
C PHE A 129 -0.69 -4.14 -12.05
N ASP A 130 -0.50 -4.13 -13.38
CA ASP A 130 -1.45 -3.51 -14.31
C ASP A 130 -2.79 -4.25 -14.34
N GLU A 131 -2.75 -5.57 -14.39
CA GLU A 131 -3.96 -6.40 -14.34
C GLU A 131 -4.67 -6.28 -12.98
N GLN A 132 -3.91 -6.18 -11.87
CA GLN A 132 -4.46 -5.93 -10.55
C GLN A 132 -5.22 -4.61 -10.51
N ALA A 133 -4.58 -3.53 -10.95
CA ALA A 133 -5.20 -2.21 -11.02
C ALA A 133 -6.40 -2.19 -11.97
N ALA A 134 -6.26 -2.70 -13.19
CA ALA A 134 -7.35 -2.72 -14.19
C ALA A 134 -8.62 -3.44 -13.71
N ARG A 135 -8.49 -4.44 -12.81
CA ARG A 135 -9.64 -5.14 -12.23
C ARG A 135 -10.39 -4.35 -11.16
N LEU A 136 -9.77 -3.32 -10.59
CA LEU A 136 -10.24 -2.66 -9.38
C LEU A 136 -10.40 -1.14 -9.52
N ILE A 137 -9.83 -0.54 -10.56
CA ILE A 137 -9.95 0.90 -10.82
C ILE A 137 -11.40 1.25 -11.14
N GLY A 138 -11.94 2.16 -10.32
CA GLY A 138 -13.22 2.81 -10.52
C GLY A 138 -13.05 4.35 -10.49
N PRO A 139 -14.16 5.11 -10.46
CA PRO A 139 -14.11 6.57 -10.46
C PRO A 139 -13.31 7.15 -9.29
N ARG A 140 -13.47 6.58 -8.07
CA ARG A 140 -12.75 7.02 -6.87
C ARG A 140 -11.24 6.85 -7.02
N GLN A 141 -10.77 5.70 -7.51
CA GLN A 141 -9.36 5.42 -7.69
C GLN A 141 -8.75 6.30 -8.78
N LYS A 142 -9.48 6.59 -9.86
CA LYS A 142 -9.04 7.54 -10.89
C LYS A 142 -8.86 8.95 -10.34
N GLU A 143 -9.77 9.43 -9.50
CA GLU A 143 -9.64 10.71 -8.82
C GLU A 143 -8.41 10.73 -7.91
N GLN A 144 -8.18 9.67 -7.13
CA GLN A 144 -7.00 9.53 -6.27
C GLN A 144 -5.69 9.55 -7.06
N LEU A 145 -5.62 8.84 -8.20
CA LEU A 145 -4.43 8.85 -9.08
C LEU A 145 -4.20 10.22 -9.71
N THR A 146 -5.27 10.87 -10.18
CA THR A 146 -5.19 12.23 -10.77
C THR A 146 -4.63 13.25 -9.76
N ALA A 147 -4.96 13.11 -8.48
CA ALA A 147 -4.45 13.99 -7.42
C ALA A 147 -2.93 13.89 -7.18
N LEU A 148 -2.26 12.92 -7.81
CA LEU A 148 -0.80 12.73 -7.69
C LEU A 148 0.01 13.46 -8.78
N GLY A 149 -0.62 14.29 -9.60
CA GLY A 149 0.06 14.99 -10.72
C GLY A 149 1.23 15.87 -10.30
N ASP A 150 1.20 16.44 -9.10
CA ASP A 150 2.26 17.27 -8.50
C ASP A 150 2.93 16.61 -7.28
N PHE A 151 2.78 15.29 -7.12
CA PHE A 151 3.31 14.55 -5.97
C PHE A 151 4.82 14.72 -5.83
N SER A 152 5.27 14.95 -4.59
CA SER A 152 6.69 14.96 -4.20
C SER A 152 6.89 14.29 -2.85
N PHE A 153 8.10 13.77 -2.61
CA PHE A 153 8.47 13.23 -1.31
C PHE A 153 8.99 14.33 -0.39
N ALA A 154 8.54 14.34 0.86
CA ALA A 154 9.21 15.09 1.92
C ALA A 154 10.50 14.37 2.32
N ASN A 155 11.60 15.10 2.43
CA ASN A 155 12.87 14.54 2.86
C ASN A 155 13.00 14.48 4.39
N CYS A 156 13.81 13.55 4.89
CA CYS A 156 14.13 13.46 6.31
C CYS A 156 15.24 14.48 6.66
N GLU A 157 14.97 15.41 7.57
CA GLU A 157 15.93 16.46 7.93
C GLU A 157 17.22 15.91 8.56
N GLN A 158 17.13 14.85 9.36
CA GLN A 158 18.27 14.31 10.12
C GLN A 158 19.15 13.38 9.29
N HIS A 159 18.55 12.65 8.34
CA HIS A 159 19.23 11.74 7.42
C HIS A 159 18.63 11.87 6.03
N PRO A 160 18.94 12.95 5.32
CA PRO A 160 18.31 13.22 4.02
C PRO A 160 18.76 12.21 2.97
N PHE A 161 17.80 11.77 2.18
CA PHE A 161 18.08 11.12 0.92
C PHE A 161 18.63 12.12 -0.10
N PRO A 162 19.43 11.68 -1.09
CA PRO A 162 19.83 12.55 -2.18
C PRO A 162 18.60 13.15 -2.88
N GLU A 163 18.56 14.46 -3.04
CA GLU A 163 17.43 15.19 -3.66
C GLU A 163 17.08 14.63 -5.04
N ILE A 164 18.10 14.37 -5.87
CA ILE A 164 17.93 13.81 -7.22
C ILE A 164 17.28 12.42 -7.17
N PHE A 165 17.53 11.61 -6.14
CA PHE A 165 16.90 10.32 -5.96
C PHE A 165 15.40 10.49 -5.67
N LEU A 166 15.03 11.38 -4.74
CA LEU A 166 13.63 11.65 -4.40
C LEU A 166 12.86 12.23 -5.57
N GLU A 167 13.48 13.15 -6.35
CA GLU A 167 12.88 13.72 -7.53
C GLU A 167 12.57 12.66 -8.61
N LYS A 168 13.54 11.80 -8.90
CA LYS A 168 13.36 10.71 -9.86
C LYS A 168 12.30 9.72 -9.41
N LEU A 169 12.29 9.38 -8.12
CA LEU A 169 11.31 8.48 -7.53
C LEU A 169 9.90 9.09 -7.56
N ALA A 170 9.77 10.38 -7.24
CA ALA A 170 8.50 11.11 -7.37
C ALA A 170 8.03 11.18 -8.83
N GLY A 171 8.96 11.44 -9.77
CA GLY A 171 8.69 11.37 -11.20
C GLY A 171 8.19 10.01 -11.67
N HIS A 172 8.74 8.92 -11.09
CA HIS A 172 8.26 7.56 -11.35
C HIS A 172 6.81 7.37 -10.84
N VAL A 173 6.52 7.79 -9.61
CA VAL A 173 5.16 7.71 -9.04
C VAL A 173 4.15 8.48 -9.88
N ARG A 174 4.48 9.72 -10.30
CA ARG A 174 3.59 10.53 -11.15
C ARG A 174 3.30 9.86 -12.50
N ARG A 175 4.34 9.41 -13.22
CA ARG A 175 4.15 8.67 -14.49
C ARG A 175 3.30 7.41 -14.29
N ARG A 176 3.57 6.67 -13.23
CA ARG A 176 2.82 5.45 -12.93
C ARG A 176 1.34 5.74 -12.64
N ALA A 177 1.05 6.86 -11.97
CA ALA A 177 -0.33 7.30 -11.74
C ALA A 177 -1.06 7.66 -13.04
N GLU A 178 -0.36 8.19 -14.05
CA GLU A 178 -0.91 8.48 -15.39
C GLU A 178 -1.14 7.20 -16.22
N GLU A 179 -0.32 6.17 -16.04
CA GLU A 179 -0.41 4.90 -16.74
C GLU A 179 -1.55 4.01 -16.26
N LEU A 180 -1.91 4.11 -14.98
CA LEU A 180 -2.97 3.35 -14.34
C LEU A 180 -4.35 3.99 -14.54
#